data_5d06e88c3c6c7c508434acda5b914597
#
_entry.id   5d06e88c3c6c7c508434acda5b914597
#
_cell.length_a   1.000
_cell.length_b   1.000
_cell.length_c   1.000
_cell.angle_alpha   90.00
_cell.angle_beta   90.00
_cell.angle_gamma   90.00
#
_symmetry.space_group_name_H-M   'P 1'
#
loop_
_entity.id
_entity.type
_entity.pdbx_description
1 polymer ?
#
loop_
_entity_poly.entity_id
_entity_poly.type
_entity_poly.pdbx_seq_one_letter_code
_entity_poly.pdbx_strand_id
1 'polypeptide(L)'
;MLNTNDPAFSAYTQTRQAHWDAVAQKRDSWRGWGGTYHRRLREVYRYLVRPNQRVLEICAGFGDLLAALEPARGVGVDFSPEMIRRGRERHPAIEFVQADAHDLSAIEGPFDAIILSDAVNDLWDVQTVLEQARRLCHPQTRLILNLYSHLWQGILSLAQRLNLAAPMLEQNWLTLDDLSNLLNLSGFEVIRAWQEVLLPLPIPLLSTLFNRFLVRFWPFYHFALSNFVVARPQPEAVRDEPSVSVVIPARNEAGNIHAIFESVPQMGCRTELIFVEGHSQDETYATIEREIAAHPAIPSLLLRQTGIGKADAMRLGFAHAGGDILMILDADLTVPPQDLPRFYRALCSRKGEFINGVRLVYPMEREAMRPLNFLGNKFFSLAFSWLLGQPIKDTLCGTKVLWRKDYNSIVSNRAYFGDFDPFGDFDLIFGAAKLNLKIIDLPVRYRERTYGTTNISRWKHGWLLLKMVLLAARRIKFI
;
A
#
# COMPACT_ATOMS: atom_id res chain seq x y z
N MET A 1 7.54 -28.50 10.19
CA MET A 1 8.72 -27.92 10.84
C MET A 1 9.95 -28.49 10.16
N LEU A 2 10.88 -27.63 9.78
CA LEU A 2 12.15 -28.01 9.16
C LEU A 2 12.93 -28.91 10.14
N ASN A 3 13.43 -30.04 9.66
CA ASN A 3 14.34 -30.88 10.44
C ASN A 3 15.77 -30.35 10.30
N THR A 4 16.22 -29.51 11.20
CA THR A 4 17.57 -28.93 11.18
C THR A 4 18.69 -29.99 11.31
N ASN A 5 18.35 -31.21 11.72
CA ASN A 5 19.27 -32.33 11.79
C ASN A 5 19.36 -33.16 10.48
N ASP A 6 18.66 -32.72 9.42
CA ASP A 6 18.76 -33.37 8.12
C ASP A 6 20.15 -33.15 7.52
N PRO A 7 20.90 -34.21 7.20
CA PRO A 7 22.20 -34.09 6.57
C PRO A 7 22.17 -33.32 5.24
N ALA A 8 21.08 -33.44 4.49
CA ALA A 8 20.90 -32.72 3.24
C ALA A 8 20.78 -31.20 3.45
N PHE A 9 20.03 -30.78 4.48
CA PHE A 9 19.95 -29.38 4.88
C PHE A 9 21.30 -28.82 5.32
N SER A 10 22.03 -29.58 6.16
CA SER A 10 23.37 -29.19 6.61
C SER A 10 24.35 -29.03 5.46
N ALA A 11 24.38 -29.98 4.51
CA ALA A 11 25.23 -29.91 3.32
C ALA A 11 24.86 -28.72 2.42
N TYR A 12 23.56 -28.45 2.27
CA TYR A 12 23.05 -27.30 1.51
C TYR A 12 23.52 -25.98 2.12
N THR A 13 23.33 -25.79 3.43
CA THR A 13 23.73 -24.59 4.16
C THR A 13 25.24 -24.37 4.11
N GLN A 14 26.05 -25.40 4.36
CA GLN A 14 27.52 -25.32 4.28
C GLN A 14 28.02 -24.94 2.88
N THR A 15 27.45 -25.51 1.83
CA THR A 15 27.83 -25.20 0.44
C THR A 15 27.53 -23.74 0.12
N ARG A 16 26.37 -23.25 0.53
CA ARG A 16 25.97 -21.84 0.31
C ARG A 16 26.79 -20.86 1.13
N GLN A 17 27.04 -21.19 2.40
CA GLN A 17 27.88 -20.36 3.25
C GLN A 17 29.29 -20.19 2.66
N ALA A 18 29.95 -21.30 2.25
CA ALA A 18 31.24 -21.24 1.63
C ALA A 18 31.25 -20.44 0.32
N HIS A 19 30.18 -20.57 -0.49
CA HIS A 19 30.02 -19.80 -1.71
C HIS A 19 29.90 -18.28 -1.43
N TRP A 20 29.03 -17.88 -0.51
CA TRP A 20 28.81 -16.48 -0.20
C TRP A 20 29.99 -15.83 0.54
N ASP A 21 30.72 -16.59 1.37
CA ASP A 21 32.00 -16.15 1.95
C ASP A 21 33.03 -15.87 0.85
N ALA A 22 33.13 -16.73 -0.15
CA ALA A 22 34.04 -16.51 -1.30
C ALA A 22 33.60 -15.33 -2.17
N VAL A 23 32.31 -15.14 -2.38
CA VAL A 23 31.72 -13.95 -3.07
C VAL A 23 32.05 -12.69 -2.30
N ALA A 24 31.89 -12.71 -0.96
CA ALA A 24 32.22 -11.58 -0.10
C ALA A 24 33.68 -11.13 -0.29
N GLN A 25 34.60 -12.06 -0.33
CA GLN A 25 36.04 -11.76 -0.52
C GLN A 25 36.37 -11.12 -1.85
N LYS A 26 35.65 -11.48 -2.92
CA LYS A 26 35.91 -11.05 -4.31
C LYS A 26 35.18 -9.78 -4.73
N ARG A 27 34.13 -9.35 -4.00
CA ARG A 27 33.20 -8.29 -4.46
C ARG A 27 33.86 -6.92 -4.69
N ASP A 28 34.90 -6.59 -3.97
CA ASP A 28 35.59 -5.31 -4.16
C ASP A 28 36.37 -5.25 -5.49
N SER A 29 36.72 -6.39 -6.05
CA SER A 29 37.40 -6.50 -7.35
C SER A 29 36.43 -6.71 -8.53
N TRP A 30 35.13 -6.91 -8.28
CA TRP A 30 34.18 -7.20 -9.33
C TRP A 30 33.60 -5.95 -10.00
N ARG A 31 33.84 -5.83 -11.30
CA ARG A 31 33.28 -4.78 -12.17
C ARG A 31 32.13 -5.29 -13.06
N GLY A 32 31.23 -6.12 -12.54
CA GLY A 32 30.11 -6.68 -13.29
C GLY A 32 28.99 -5.68 -13.59
N TRP A 33 28.09 -6.05 -14.50
CA TRP A 33 26.94 -5.23 -14.92
C TRP A 33 25.82 -5.12 -13.88
N GLY A 34 25.90 -5.82 -12.76
CA GLY A 34 24.90 -5.83 -11.67
C GLY A 34 24.62 -4.47 -11.02
N GLY A 35 25.49 -3.48 -11.22
CA GLY A 35 25.29 -2.14 -10.62
C GLY A 35 24.00 -1.44 -11.05
N THR A 36 23.54 -1.63 -12.29
CA THR A 36 22.26 -1.08 -12.79
C THR A 36 21.06 -1.77 -12.15
N TYR A 37 21.14 -3.10 -12.02
CA TYR A 37 20.13 -3.90 -11.34
C TYR A 37 19.95 -3.47 -9.88
N HIS A 38 21.01 -3.50 -9.07
CA HIS A 38 20.97 -3.14 -7.66
C HIS A 38 20.60 -1.67 -7.42
N ARG A 39 20.97 -0.76 -8.33
CA ARG A 39 20.53 0.64 -8.28
C ARG A 39 19.01 0.71 -8.43
N ARG A 40 18.44 -0.02 -9.40
CA ARG A 40 16.99 -0.05 -9.61
C ARG A 40 16.26 -0.67 -8.43
N LEU A 41 16.75 -1.77 -7.87
CA LEU A 41 16.19 -2.35 -6.65
C LEU A 41 16.15 -1.33 -5.52
N ARG A 42 17.25 -0.63 -5.28
CA ARG A 42 17.36 0.39 -4.23
C ARG A 42 16.35 1.52 -4.41
N GLU A 43 16.13 1.99 -5.65
CA GLU A 43 15.10 2.99 -5.95
C GLU A 43 13.69 2.48 -5.59
N VAL A 44 13.38 1.23 -5.96
CA VAL A 44 12.08 0.61 -5.67
C VAL A 44 11.88 0.44 -4.16
N TYR A 45 12.87 -0.09 -3.45
CA TYR A 45 12.78 -0.29 -2.01
C TYR A 45 12.68 1.04 -1.24
N ARG A 46 13.42 2.07 -1.63
CA ARG A 46 13.28 3.43 -1.06
C ARG A 46 11.90 4.03 -1.29
N TYR A 47 11.24 3.67 -2.37
CA TYR A 47 9.85 4.07 -2.58
C TYR A 47 8.88 3.32 -1.67
N LEU A 48 9.12 2.01 -1.41
CA LEU A 48 8.24 1.14 -0.65
C LEU A 48 8.38 1.32 0.87
N VAL A 49 9.61 1.48 1.35
CA VAL A 49 9.95 1.62 2.76
C VAL A 49 10.18 3.09 3.09
N ARG A 50 9.51 3.59 4.10
CA ARG A 50 9.69 4.96 4.57
C ARG A 50 10.96 5.08 5.42
N PRO A 51 11.66 6.22 5.40
CA PRO A 51 12.75 6.45 6.34
C PRO A 51 12.22 6.41 7.80
N ASN A 52 13.13 6.23 8.73
CA ASN A 52 12.85 6.18 10.18
C ASN A 52 11.88 5.05 10.61
N GLN A 53 11.82 3.94 9.87
CA GLN A 53 11.12 2.72 10.27
C GLN A 53 12.06 1.72 10.93
N ARG A 54 11.51 0.76 11.68
CA ARG A 54 12.24 -0.44 12.12
C ARG A 54 12.21 -1.45 10.98
N VAL A 55 13.38 -1.73 10.42
CA VAL A 55 13.51 -2.56 9.21
C VAL A 55 14.39 -3.78 9.49
N LEU A 56 13.89 -4.95 9.13
CA LEU A 56 14.65 -6.20 9.09
C LEU A 56 14.94 -6.57 7.64
N GLU A 57 16.19 -6.81 7.31
CA GLU A 57 16.59 -7.44 6.04
C GLU A 57 17.12 -8.84 6.30
N ILE A 58 16.43 -9.87 5.78
CA ILE A 58 16.80 -11.27 5.87
C ILE A 58 17.65 -11.62 4.64
N CYS A 59 18.80 -12.28 4.84
CA CYS A 59 19.87 -12.48 3.86
C CYS A 59 20.44 -11.13 3.37
N ALA A 60 20.81 -10.28 4.33
CA ALA A 60 21.17 -8.88 4.09
C ALA A 60 22.51 -8.71 3.35
N GLY A 61 23.34 -9.72 3.27
CA GLY A 61 24.68 -9.62 2.73
C GLY A 61 25.49 -8.53 3.46
N PHE A 62 25.95 -7.52 2.72
CA PHE A 62 26.66 -6.37 3.33
C PHE A 62 25.74 -5.30 3.93
N GLY A 63 24.42 -5.41 3.81
CA GLY A 63 23.45 -4.42 4.30
C GLY A 63 23.41 -3.12 3.49
N ASP A 64 23.95 -3.11 2.26
CA ASP A 64 23.97 -1.91 1.40
C ASP A 64 22.55 -1.41 1.06
N LEU A 65 21.58 -2.32 0.91
CA LEU A 65 20.19 -1.98 0.71
C LEU A 65 19.59 -1.42 1.99
N LEU A 66 19.72 -2.13 3.10
CA LEU A 66 19.19 -1.74 4.41
C LEU A 66 19.67 -0.35 4.83
N ALA A 67 20.97 -0.09 4.72
CA ALA A 67 21.56 1.23 5.03
C ALA A 67 20.99 2.33 4.14
N ALA A 68 20.75 2.03 2.86
CA ALA A 68 20.16 2.98 1.93
C ALA A 68 18.71 3.36 2.23
N LEU A 69 18.00 2.64 3.10
CA LEU A 69 16.63 2.92 3.52
C LEU A 69 16.53 3.89 4.70
N GLU A 70 17.65 4.24 5.32
CA GLU A 70 17.73 5.17 6.46
C GLU A 70 16.77 4.78 7.60
N PRO A 71 16.87 3.53 8.13
CA PRO A 71 15.96 3.04 9.16
C PRO A 71 16.25 3.71 10.52
N ALA A 72 15.21 3.83 11.38
CA ALA A 72 15.41 4.22 12.79
C ALA A 72 16.12 3.09 13.57
N ARG A 73 15.76 1.82 13.27
CA ARG A 73 16.48 0.61 13.68
C ARG A 73 16.58 -0.31 12.46
N GLY A 74 17.78 -0.57 11.99
CA GLY A 74 18.04 -1.54 10.91
C GLY A 74 18.71 -2.77 11.45
N VAL A 75 18.10 -3.95 11.21
CA VAL A 75 18.68 -5.25 11.55
C VAL A 75 18.92 -6.02 10.26
N GLY A 76 20.18 -6.36 9.99
CA GLY A 76 20.57 -7.21 8.87
C GLY A 76 20.96 -8.61 9.36
N VAL A 77 20.28 -9.62 8.85
CA VAL A 77 20.57 -11.03 9.16
C VAL A 77 21.19 -11.71 7.97
N ASP A 78 22.32 -12.37 8.20
CA ASP A 78 22.95 -13.22 7.18
C ASP A 78 23.66 -14.39 7.86
N PHE A 79 23.74 -15.53 7.19
CA PHE A 79 24.40 -16.72 7.73
C PHE A 79 25.91 -16.72 7.47
N SER A 80 26.41 -15.92 6.50
CA SER A 80 27.81 -15.78 6.16
C SER A 80 28.55 -14.89 7.18
N PRO A 81 29.51 -15.41 7.93
CA PRO A 81 30.30 -14.60 8.87
C PRO A 81 31.09 -13.50 8.16
N GLU A 82 31.54 -13.73 6.92
CA GLU A 82 32.30 -12.74 6.17
C GLU A 82 31.43 -11.58 5.68
N MET A 83 30.16 -11.87 5.26
CA MET A 83 29.18 -10.83 4.95
C MET A 83 28.89 -9.96 6.15
N ILE A 84 28.63 -10.57 7.31
CA ILE A 84 28.37 -9.86 8.59
C ILE A 84 29.55 -9.00 9.00
N ARG A 85 30.78 -9.55 8.98
CA ARG A 85 31.98 -8.81 9.32
C ARG A 85 32.15 -7.55 8.49
N ARG A 86 32.06 -7.68 7.16
CA ARG A 86 32.19 -6.56 6.22
C ARG A 86 31.01 -5.61 6.27
N GLY A 87 29.81 -6.11 6.54
CA GLY A 87 28.62 -5.30 6.76
C GLY A 87 28.79 -4.33 7.92
N ARG A 88 29.28 -4.84 9.06
CA ARG A 88 29.58 -4.03 10.26
C ARG A 88 30.64 -2.95 10.00
N GLU A 89 31.66 -3.27 9.20
CA GLU A 89 32.69 -2.31 8.82
C GLU A 89 32.16 -1.19 7.91
N ARG A 90 31.26 -1.53 6.96
CA ARG A 90 30.69 -0.57 6.00
C ARG A 90 29.58 0.28 6.59
N HIS A 91 28.73 -0.31 7.43
CA HIS A 91 27.51 0.30 7.94
C HIS A 91 27.40 0.16 9.46
N PRO A 92 28.23 0.87 10.24
CA PRO A 92 28.30 0.73 11.70
C PRO A 92 26.99 1.13 12.41
N ALA A 93 26.08 1.83 11.74
CA ALA A 93 24.76 2.19 12.27
C ALA A 93 23.72 1.06 12.13
N ILE A 94 24.04 -0.02 11.40
CA ILE A 94 23.17 -1.18 11.22
C ILE A 94 23.55 -2.28 12.21
N GLU A 95 22.55 -2.87 12.85
CA GLU A 95 22.71 -4.05 13.70
C GLU A 95 22.82 -5.30 12.81
N PHE A 96 23.97 -5.98 12.83
CA PHE A 96 24.16 -7.21 12.06
C PHE A 96 24.16 -8.43 12.97
N VAL A 97 23.32 -9.41 12.66
CA VAL A 97 23.18 -10.67 13.38
C VAL A 97 23.53 -11.83 12.45
N GLN A 98 24.51 -12.65 12.86
CA GLN A 98 24.81 -13.88 12.12
C GLN A 98 23.80 -14.96 12.53
N ALA A 99 22.88 -15.31 11.62
CA ALA A 99 21.90 -16.35 11.81
C ALA A 99 21.45 -16.94 10.47
N ASP A 100 20.99 -18.19 10.49
CA ASP A 100 20.31 -18.79 9.34
C ASP A 100 18.89 -18.23 9.22
N ALA A 101 18.46 -17.91 8.00
CA ALA A 101 17.10 -17.39 7.74
C ALA A 101 15.97 -18.32 8.20
N HIS A 102 16.26 -19.62 8.31
CA HIS A 102 15.31 -20.63 8.81
C HIS A 102 15.16 -20.64 10.34
N ASP A 103 16.02 -19.92 11.07
CA ASP A 103 15.92 -19.73 12.52
C ASP A 103 16.23 -18.28 12.90
N LEU A 104 15.17 -17.50 13.08
CA LEU A 104 15.24 -16.10 13.52
C LEU A 104 14.89 -15.93 15.00
N SER A 105 15.03 -16.98 15.81
CA SER A 105 14.69 -16.96 17.25
C SER A 105 15.48 -15.93 18.05
N ALA A 106 16.71 -15.62 17.62
CA ALA A 106 17.58 -14.61 18.24
C ALA A 106 17.21 -13.17 17.89
N ILE A 107 16.24 -12.95 16.98
CA ILE A 107 15.87 -11.62 16.51
C ILE A 107 14.68 -11.09 17.30
N GLU A 108 14.83 -9.89 17.86
CA GLU A 108 13.77 -9.22 18.60
C GLU A 108 12.98 -8.26 17.69
N GLY A 109 11.68 -8.54 17.52
CA GLY A 109 10.70 -7.72 16.81
C GLY A 109 9.84 -6.87 17.74
N PRO A 110 8.74 -6.29 17.23
CA PRO A 110 8.30 -6.36 15.85
C PRO A 110 8.94 -5.29 14.96
N PHE A 111 8.90 -5.52 13.63
CA PHE A 111 9.40 -4.60 12.61
C PHE A 111 8.27 -3.98 11.79
N ASP A 112 8.51 -2.74 11.28
CA ASP A 112 7.55 -2.04 10.39
C ASP A 112 7.66 -2.54 8.96
N ALA A 113 8.88 -2.90 8.52
CA ALA A 113 9.13 -3.55 7.23
C ALA A 113 10.10 -4.73 7.40
N ILE A 114 9.82 -5.83 6.71
CA ILE A 114 10.70 -6.99 6.58
C ILE A 114 11.00 -7.19 5.10
N ILE A 115 12.27 -7.34 4.76
CA ILE A 115 12.77 -7.39 3.39
C ILE A 115 13.45 -8.72 3.13
N LEU A 116 13.12 -9.37 1.99
CA LEU A 116 13.87 -10.46 1.39
C LEU A 116 14.23 -10.05 -0.05
N SER A 117 15.40 -9.44 -0.22
CA SER A 117 15.87 -8.99 -1.53
C SER A 117 16.73 -10.04 -2.18
N ASP A 118 16.28 -10.60 -3.32
CA ASP A 118 16.95 -11.68 -4.07
C ASP A 118 17.25 -12.95 -3.25
N ALA A 119 16.62 -13.11 -2.09
CA ALA A 119 16.90 -14.19 -1.15
C ALA A 119 16.08 -15.47 -1.46
N VAL A 120 14.82 -15.29 -1.88
CA VAL A 120 13.84 -16.38 -2.00
C VAL A 120 14.31 -17.52 -2.92
N ASN A 121 15.05 -17.18 -3.97
CA ASN A 121 15.59 -18.15 -4.92
C ASN A 121 16.69 -19.06 -4.30
N ASP A 122 17.31 -18.62 -3.18
CA ASP A 122 18.47 -19.29 -2.59
C ASP A 122 18.15 -19.95 -1.21
N LEU A 123 16.88 -20.03 -0.82
CA LEU A 123 16.45 -20.64 0.43
C LEU A 123 16.14 -22.14 0.25
N TRP A 124 16.49 -22.94 1.29
CA TRP A 124 16.12 -24.36 1.32
C TRP A 124 14.61 -24.56 1.45
N ASP A 125 14.00 -23.88 2.39
CA ASP A 125 12.56 -23.91 2.68
C ASP A 125 12.02 -22.49 2.86
N VAL A 126 11.41 -21.99 1.80
CA VAL A 126 10.84 -20.65 1.75
C VAL A 126 9.70 -20.50 2.76
N GLN A 127 8.86 -21.54 2.94
CA GLN A 127 7.75 -21.48 3.87
C GLN A 127 8.23 -21.29 5.31
N THR A 128 9.21 -22.07 5.76
CA THR A 128 9.80 -21.93 7.10
C THR A 128 10.35 -20.52 7.33
N VAL A 129 11.07 -19.94 6.35
CA VAL A 129 11.59 -18.56 6.47
C VAL A 129 10.46 -17.54 6.59
N LEU A 130 9.39 -17.68 5.81
CA LEU A 130 8.22 -16.80 5.90
C LEU A 130 7.51 -16.95 7.25
N GLU A 131 7.40 -18.16 7.79
CA GLU A 131 6.83 -18.41 9.14
C GLU A 131 7.67 -17.74 10.24
N GLN A 132 9.02 -17.80 10.15
CA GLN A 132 9.91 -17.07 11.05
C GLN A 132 9.69 -15.56 10.93
N ALA A 133 9.65 -15.03 9.70
CA ALA A 133 9.37 -13.62 9.47
C ALA A 133 8.01 -13.19 10.04
N ARG A 134 6.97 -14.07 9.96
CA ARG A 134 5.63 -13.79 10.50
C ARG A 134 5.63 -13.53 12.00
N ARG A 135 6.49 -14.20 12.77
CA ARG A 135 6.63 -14.01 14.23
C ARG A 135 7.17 -12.63 14.61
N LEU A 136 7.90 -11.98 13.70
CA LEU A 136 8.53 -10.67 13.87
C LEU A 136 7.64 -9.52 13.36
N CYS A 137 6.39 -9.82 13.00
CA CYS A 137 5.45 -8.85 12.47
C CYS A 137 4.50 -8.30 13.52
N HIS A 138 4.08 -7.06 13.32
CA HIS A 138 2.84 -6.50 13.88
C HIS A 138 1.78 -6.30 12.76
N PRO A 139 0.53 -5.98 13.08
CA PRO A 139 -0.54 -5.91 12.05
C PRO A 139 -0.30 -4.93 10.89
N GLN A 140 0.55 -3.91 11.07
CA GLN A 140 0.90 -2.95 10.01
C GLN A 140 2.20 -3.27 9.29
N THR A 141 2.92 -4.33 9.66
CA THR A 141 4.16 -4.74 9.00
C THR A 141 3.93 -4.95 7.51
N ARG A 142 4.89 -4.52 6.70
CA ARG A 142 4.96 -4.85 5.27
C ARG A 142 6.11 -5.80 5.03
N LEU A 143 5.79 -6.98 4.52
CA LEU A 143 6.76 -7.92 3.98
C LEU A 143 6.95 -7.57 2.51
N ILE A 144 8.18 -7.24 2.14
CA ILE A 144 8.53 -6.83 0.78
C ILE A 144 9.62 -7.78 0.29
N LEU A 145 9.35 -8.42 -0.81
CA LEU A 145 10.31 -9.37 -1.38
C LEU A 145 10.39 -9.25 -2.90
N ASN A 146 11.53 -9.58 -3.43
CA ASN A 146 11.72 -9.76 -4.85
C ASN A 146 12.47 -11.06 -5.15
N LEU A 147 12.19 -11.61 -6.32
CA LEU A 147 12.78 -12.85 -6.80
C LEU A 147 13.01 -12.78 -8.32
N TYR A 148 13.94 -13.57 -8.81
CA TYR A 148 14.19 -13.67 -10.25
C TYR A 148 13.04 -14.38 -10.95
N SER A 149 12.70 -13.88 -12.15
CA SER A 149 11.71 -14.50 -13.02
C SER A 149 12.24 -15.80 -13.61
N HIS A 150 11.42 -16.84 -13.58
CA HIS A 150 11.74 -18.16 -14.18
C HIS A 150 12.20 -18.06 -15.65
N LEU A 151 11.66 -17.11 -16.43
CA LEU A 151 12.06 -16.90 -17.83
C LEU A 151 13.53 -16.53 -17.99
N TRP A 152 14.16 -15.99 -16.95
CA TRP A 152 15.57 -15.61 -16.99
C TRP A 152 16.55 -16.74 -16.63
N GLN A 153 16.07 -17.90 -16.23
CA GLN A 153 16.92 -19.04 -15.85
C GLN A 153 17.96 -19.36 -16.92
N GLY A 154 17.54 -19.55 -18.17
CA GLY A 154 18.45 -19.87 -19.27
C GLY A 154 19.40 -18.72 -19.63
N ILE A 155 18.89 -17.47 -19.57
CA ILE A 155 19.67 -16.27 -19.88
C ILE A 155 20.76 -16.05 -18.81
N LEU A 156 20.42 -16.18 -17.54
CA LEU A 156 21.36 -16.05 -16.42
C LEU A 156 22.41 -17.18 -16.45
N SER A 157 22.02 -18.41 -16.73
CA SER A 157 22.94 -19.53 -16.87
C SER A 157 23.94 -19.29 -18.00
N LEU A 158 23.49 -18.74 -19.14
CA LEU A 158 24.38 -18.39 -20.25
C LEU A 158 25.32 -17.24 -19.87
N ALA A 159 24.78 -16.19 -19.21
CA ALA A 159 25.59 -15.06 -18.76
C ALA A 159 26.68 -15.48 -17.76
N GLN A 160 26.37 -16.41 -16.86
CA GLN A 160 27.36 -17.01 -15.95
C GLN A 160 28.46 -17.76 -16.66
N ARG A 161 28.11 -18.61 -17.65
CA ARG A 161 29.09 -19.34 -18.48
C ARG A 161 30.03 -18.40 -19.25
N LEU A 162 29.55 -17.22 -19.61
CA LEU A 162 30.32 -16.18 -20.28
C LEU A 162 31.04 -15.20 -19.30
N ASN A 163 31.00 -15.45 -17.99
CA ASN A 163 31.54 -14.57 -16.94
C ASN A 163 30.96 -13.13 -16.95
N LEU A 164 29.74 -12.97 -17.46
CA LEU A 164 29.04 -11.68 -17.50
C LEU A 164 28.14 -11.47 -16.26
N ALA A 165 27.80 -12.54 -15.55
CA ALA A 165 27.07 -12.52 -14.29
C ALA A 165 27.84 -13.28 -13.20
N ALA A 166 27.52 -12.96 -11.92
CA ALA A 166 28.09 -13.67 -10.78
C ALA A 166 27.77 -15.16 -10.84
N PRO A 167 28.71 -16.04 -10.48
CA PRO A 167 28.39 -17.45 -10.32
C PRO A 167 27.32 -17.58 -9.23
N MET A 168 26.22 -18.27 -9.56
CA MET A 168 25.14 -18.60 -8.63
C MET A 168 25.07 -20.12 -8.48
N LEU A 169 24.71 -20.57 -7.30
CA LEU A 169 24.40 -21.97 -7.04
C LEU A 169 23.02 -22.31 -7.65
N GLU A 170 22.66 -23.60 -7.63
CA GLU A 170 21.34 -24.03 -8.05
C GLU A 170 20.26 -23.31 -7.22
N GLN A 171 19.27 -22.72 -7.91
CA GLN A 171 18.26 -21.85 -7.32
C GLN A 171 16.85 -22.43 -7.43
N ASN A 172 15.97 -22.00 -6.53
CA ASN A 172 14.54 -22.20 -6.66
C ASN A 172 13.97 -21.25 -7.71
N TRP A 173 13.21 -21.77 -8.66
CA TRP A 173 12.56 -20.98 -9.68
C TRP A 173 11.05 -20.93 -9.44
N LEU A 174 10.65 -20.08 -8.49
CA LEU A 174 9.26 -19.90 -8.12
C LEU A 174 8.54 -18.95 -9.07
N THR A 175 7.28 -19.28 -9.38
CA THR A 175 6.35 -18.33 -10.02
C THR A 175 5.74 -17.39 -8.99
N LEU A 176 5.07 -16.32 -9.45
CA LEU A 176 4.30 -15.46 -8.54
C LEU A 176 3.14 -16.20 -7.87
N ASP A 177 2.56 -17.20 -8.55
CA ASP A 177 1.48 -18.01 -7.99
C ASP A 177 2.01 -18.94 -6.89
N ASP A 178 3.16 -19.59 -7.09
CA ASP A 178 3.82 -20.40 -6.06
C ASP A 178 4.13 -19.57 -4.82
N LEU A 179 4.72 -18.39 -5.03
CA LEU A 179 5.06 -17.49 -3.94
C LEU A 179 3.82 -16.97 -3.21
N SER A 180 2.76 -16.63 -3.94
CA SER A 180 1.48 -16.19 -3.35
C SER A 180 0.86 -17.30 -2.50
N ASN A 181 0.96 -18.56 -2.95
CA ASN A 181 0.49 -19.71 -2.19
C ASN A 181 1.33 -19.91 -0.91
N LEU A 182 2.67 -19.85 -1.00
CA LEU A 182 3.57 -19.96 0.15
C LEU A 182 3.33 -18.85 1.18
N LEU A 183 3.13 -17.61 0.71
CA LEU A 183 2.76 -16.48 1.58
C LEU A 183 1.44 -16.76 2.32
N ASN A 184 0.44 -17.28 1.62
CA ASN A 184 -0.85 -17.59 2.22
C ASN A 184 -0.74 -18.69 3.28
N LEU A 185 0.02 -19.76 2.99
CA LEU A 185 0.30 -20.86 3.94
C LEU A 185 1.05 -20.38 5.18
N SER A 186 1.91 -19.38 5.03
CA SER A 186 2.71 -18.79 6.12
C SER A 186 2.01 -17.64 6.86
N GLY A 187 0.70 -17.45 6.63
CA GLY A 187 -0.10 -16.43 7.32
C GLY A 187 0.12 -15.00 6.82
N PHE A 188 0.44 -14.83 5.54
CA PHE A 188 0.50 -13.53 4.87
C PHE A 188 -0.58 -13.40 3.78
N GLU A 189 -0.96 -12.17 3.48
CA GLU A 189 -1.86 -11.80 2.39
C GLU A 189 -1.13 -10.86 1.42
N VAL A 190 -1.13 -11.19 0.13
CA VAL A 190 -0.55 -10.32 -0.90
C VAL A 190 -1.40 -9.07 -1.08
N ILE A 191 -0.77 -7.90 -1.01
CA ILE A 191 -1.38 -6.60 -1.31
C ILE A 191 -1.28 -6.31 -2.81
N ARG A 192 -0.05 -6.43 -3.36
CA ARG A 192 0.22 -6.24 -4.79
C ARG A 192 1.47 -6.98 -5.23
N ALA A 193 1.51 -7.32 -6.52
CA ALA A 193 2.68 -7.88 -7.19
C ALA A 193 2.89 -7.16 -8.53
N TRP A 194 4.14 -7.00 -8.94
CA TRP A 194 4.50 -6.39 -10.22
C TRP A 194 5.92 -6.79 -10.63
N GLN A 195 6.35 -6.39 -11.82
CA GLN A 195 7.64 -6.73 -12.42
C GLN A 195 8.54 -5.49 -12.51
N GLU A 196 9.84 -5.73 -12.38
CA GLU A 196 10.91 -4.73 -12.48
C GLU A 196 12.07 -5.27 -13.31
N VAL A 197 12.86 -4.35 -13.88
CA VAL A 197 14.10 -4.61 -14.58
C VAL A 197 13.90 -5.46 -15.84
N LEU A 198 13.58 -4.80 -16.94
CA LEU A 198 13.51 -5.42 -18.26
C LEU A 198 14.89 -5.49 -18.92
N LEU A 199 15.75 -4.48 -18.68
CA LEU A 199 17.10 -4.40 -19.23
C LEU A 199 18.12 -4.15 -18.11
N PRO A 200 18.82 -5.20 -17.62
CA PRO A 200 19.77 -5.08 -16.50
C PRO A 200 21.13 -4.49 -16.93
N LEU A 201 21.27 -4.00 -18.17
CA LEU A 201 22.51 -3.49 -18.73
C LEU A 201 22.68 -1.98 -18.48
N PRO A 202 23.92 -1.48 -18.28
CA PRO A 202 24.20 -0.06 -18.05
C PRO A 202 24.23 0.76 -19.34
N ILE A 203 23.16 0.71 -20.14
CA ILE A 203 23.06 1.48 -21.40
C ILE A 203 22.32 2.78 -21.09
N PRO A 204 22.98 3.95 -21.15
CA PRO A 204 22.38 5.24 -20.86
C PRO A 204 21.09 5.47 -21.67
N LEU A 205 20.10 6.14 -21.08
CA LEU A 205 18.77 6.41 -21.62
C LEU A 205 17.93 5.14 -21.89
N LEU A 206 18.52 4.11 -22.52
CA LEU A 206 17.80 2.88 -22.90
C LEU A 206 17.39 2.09 -21.65
N SER A 207 18.32 1.90 -20.68
CA SER A 207 18.00 1.22 -19.43
C SER A 207 16.89 1.94 -18.66
N THR A 208 16.90 3.29 -18.65
CA THR A 208 15.84 4.09 -18.03
C THR A 208 14.52 3.91 -18.77
N LEU A 209 14.52 3.97 -20.09
CA LEU A 209 13.31 3.77 -20.91
C LEU A 209 12.70 2.38 -20.66
N PHE A 210 13.52 1.33 -20.68
CA PHE A 210 13.05 -0.04 -20.51
C PHE A 210 12.60 -0.31 -19.07
N ASN A 211 13.42 0.04 -18.08
CA ASN A 211 13.18 -0.34 -16.67
C ASN A 211 12.19 0.57 -15.95
N ARG A 212 11.99 1.79 -16.41
CA ARG A 212 11.05 2.73 -15.80
C ARG A 212 9.70 2.77 -16.53
N PHE A 213 9.70 2.66 -17.87
CA PHE A 213 8.49 2.82 -18.68
C PHE A 213 8.03 1.50 -19.31
N LEU A 214 8.79 0.87 -20.20
CA LEU A 214 8.33 -0.27 -20.98
C LEU A 214 7.94 -1.47 -20.11
N VAL A 215 8.68 -1.72 -19.03
CA VAL A 215 8.38 -2.81 -18.07
C VAL A 215 6.98 -2.71 -17.45
N ARG A 216 6.29 -1.57 -17.58
CA ARG A 216 4.92 -1.37 -17.04
C ARG A 216 3.81 -1.79 -18.00
N PHE A 217 4.14 -2.07 -19.25
CA PHE A 217 3.17 -2.33 -20.31
C PHE A 217 3.21 -3.79 -20.77
N TRP A 218 2.03 -4.30 -21.13
CA TRP A 218 1.93 -5.56 -21.85
C TRP A 218 2.49 -5.41 -23.26
N PRO A 219 3.26 -6.40 -23.81
CA PRO A 219 3.67 -7.67 -23.21
C PRO A 219 5.00 -7.59 -22.42
N PHE A 220 5.64 -6.44 -22.36
CA PHE A 220 7.02 -6.27 -21.89
C PHE A 220 7.26 -6.74 -20.45
N TYR A 221 6.29 -6.52 -19.54
CA TYR A 221 6.46 -6.92 -18.14
C TYR A 221 6.67 -8.44 -17.96
N HIS A 222 6.20 -9.27 -18.90
CA HIS A 222 6.46 -10.72 -18.84
C HIS A 222 7.93 -11.07 -19.01
N PHE A 223 8.71 -10.21 -19.66
CA PHE A 223 10.13 -10.39 -19.89
C PHE A 223 11.02 -9.75 -18.82
N ALA A 224 10.45 -9.22 -17.77
CA ALA A 224 11.21 -8.61 -16.70
C ALA A 224 12.03 -9.64 -15.91
N LEU A 225 13.21 -9.22 -15.46
CA LEU A 225 14.14 -10.05 -14.68
C LEU A 225 13.62 -10.33 -13.27
N SER A 226 12.97 -9.35 -12.64
CA SER A 226 12.60 -9.45 -11.24
C SER A 226 11.10 -9.27 -11.02
N ASN A 227 10.52 -10.12 -10.19
CA ASN A 227 9.16 -10.02 -9.68
C ASN A 227 9.20 -9.44 -8.27
N PHE A 228 8.36 -8.45 -7.99
CA PHE A 228 8.19 -7.85 -6.67
C PHE A 228 6.84 -8.21 -6.08
N VAL A 229 6.83 -8.46 -4.77
CA VAL A 229 5.61 -8.70 -4.00
C VAL A 229 5.65 -7.87 -2.73
N VAL A 230 4.54 -7.22 -2.41
CA VAL A 230 4.26 -6.62 -1.11
C VAL A 230 3.12 -7.38 -0.48
N ALA A 231 3.36 -7.90 0.72
CA ALA A 231 2.39 -8.63 1.50
C ALA A 231 2.24 -8.00 2.90
N ARG A 232 1.19 -8.36 3.59
CA ARG A 232 0.95 -8.05 5.00
C ARG A 232 0.66 -9.33 5.77
N PRO A 233 0.90 -9.35 7.09
CA PRO A 233 0.39 -10.43 7.93
C PRO A 233 -1.11 -10.59 7.74
N GLN A 234 -1.60 -11.82 7.65
CA GLN A 234 -3.04 -12.08 7.66
C GLN A 234 -3.64 -11.48 8.94
N PRO A 235 -4.61 -10.58 8.81
CA PRO A 235 -5.10 -9.85 9.96
C PRO A 235 -6.10 -10.68 10.76
N GLU A 236 -6.04 -10.57 12.07
CA GLU A 236 -7.10 -11.00 12.96
C GLU A 236 -8.17 -9.91 13.06
N ALA A 237 -9.43 -10.31 13.14
CA ALA A 237 -10.53 -9.37 13.35
C ALA A 237 -10.33 -8.60 14.67
N VAL A 238 -10.72 -7.35 14.70
CA VAL A 238 -10.67 -6.53 15.91
C VAL A 238 -11.74 -7.05 16.86
N ARG A 239 -11.36 -7.35 18.11
CA ARG A 239 -12.29 -7.85 19.15
C ARG A 239 -13.04 -6.73 19.84
N ASP A 240 -12.43 -5.55 19.91
CA ASP A 240 -13.02 -4.36 20.51
C ASP A 240 -14.03 -3.72 19.53
N GLU A 241 -14.92 -2.88 20.05
CA GLU A 241 -15.84 -2.09 19.28
C GLU A 241 -15.26 -0.65 19.11
N PRO A 242 -14.39 -0.40 18.10
CA PRO A 242 -13.75 0.89 17.93
C PRO A 242 -14.77 2.00 17.69
N SER A 243 -14.47 3.18 18.23
CA SER A 243 -15.28 4.38 18.05
C SER A 243 -15.20 4.92 16.63
N VAL A 244 -16.25 5.63 16.20
CA VAL A 244 -16.41 6.09 14.80
C VAL A 244 -16.66 7.60 14.79
N SER A 245 -15.93 8.32 13.91
CA SER A 245 -16.25 9.69 13.51
C SER A 245 -16.76 9.70 12.07
N VAL A 246 -17.99 10.14 11.87
CA VAL A 246 -18.59 10.35 10.55
C VAL A 246 -18.45 11.82 10.19
N VAL A 247 -17.59 12.12 9.22
CA VAL A 247 -17.36 13.49 8.73
C VAL A 247 -18.31 13.76 7.55
N ILE A 248 -19.04 14.85 7.64
CA ILE A 248 -20.15 15.20 6.74
C ILE A 248 -19.90 16.60 6.16
N PRO A 249 -19.21 16.70 4.99
CA PRO A 249 -19.10 17.97 4.28
C PRO A 249 -20.48 18.39 3.78
N ALA A 250 -20.98 19.55 4.20
CA ALA A 250 -22.30 20.03 3.85
C ALA A 250 -22.22 21.43 3.19
N ARG A 251 -22.81 21.56 2.00
CA ARG A 251 -22.96 22.84 1.31
C ARG A 251 -24.23 22.88 0.51
N ASN A 252 -25.16 23.76 0.87
CA ASN A 252 -26.49 23.89 0.30
C ASN A 252 -27.29 22.56 0.38
N GLU A 253 -27.31 21.98 1.57
CA GLU A 253 -27.92 20.65 1.86
C GLU A 253 -28.92 20.73 3.03
N ALA A 254 -29.51 21.91 3.30
CA ALA A 254 -30.43 22.14 4.43
C ALA A 254 -31.55 21.10 4.51
N GLY A 255 -32.11 20.68 3.37
CA GLY A 255 -33.19 19.71 3.32
C GLY A 255 -32.81 18.28 3.64
N ASN A 256 -31.51 17.95 3.67
CA ASN A 256 -31.00 16.59 3.98
C ASN A 256 -30.55 16.42 5.43
N ILE A 257 -30.31 17.53 6.17
CA ILE A 257 -29.67 17.49 7.48
C ILE A 257 -30.49 16.67 8.51
N HIS A 258 -31.81 16.89 8.56
CA HIS A 258 -32.67 16.14 9.46
C HIS A 258 -32.60 14.63 9.18
N ALA A 259 -32.65 14.21 7.92
CA ALA A 259 -32.57 12.82 7.54
C ALA A 259 -31.21 12.15 7.90
N ILE A 260 -30.12 12.94 7.99
CA ILE A 260 -28.82 12.43 8.45
C ILE A 260 -28.92 12.02 9.93
N PHE A 261 -29.48 12.86 10.80
CA PHE A 261 -29.63 12.56 12.22
C PHE A 261 -30.52 11.34 12.45
N GLU A 262 -31.59 11.18 11.65
CA GLU A 262 -32.51 10.05 11.75
C GLU A 262 -31.95 8.74 11.21
N SER A 263 -31.01 8.80 10.28
CA SER A 263 -30.62 7.61 9.48
C SER A 263 -29.22 7.11 9.71
N VAL A 264 -28.30 7.87 10.31
CA VAL A 264 -26.96 7.40 10.65
C VAL A 264 -27.00 6.43 11.83
N PRO A 265 -26.66 5.15 11.62
CA PRO A 265 -26.72 4.16 12.70
C PRO A 265 -25.58 4.33 13.71
N GLN A 266 -25.85 3.93 14.94
CA GLN A 266 -24.79 3.75 15.93
C GLN A 266 -23.83 2.62 15.50
N MET A 267 -22.54 2.87 15.53
CA MET A 267 -21.48 1.92 15.20
C MET A 267 -20.40 1.94 16.29
N GLY A 268 -19.90 0.74 16.64
CA GLY A 268 -18.93 0.60 17.72
C GLY A 268 -19.40 1.11 19.08
N CYS A 269 -18.46 1.36 19.97
CA CYS A 269 -18.78 1.85 21.31
C CYS A 269 -19.31 3.32 21.32
N ARG A 270 -19.01 4.09 20.27
CA ARG A 270 -19.46 5.49 20.11
C ARG A 270 -19.41 5.89 18.65
N THR A 271 -20.45 6.56 18.18
CA THR A 271 -20.48 7.24 16.87
C THR A 271 -20.67 8.74 17.11
N GLU A 272 -19.82 9.57 16.49
CA GLU A 272 -19.96 11.03 16.50
C GLU A 272 -20.15 11.53 15.06
N LEU A 273 -20.92 12.61 14.91
CA LEU A 273 -21.14 13.30 13.65
C LEU A 273 -20.36 14.62 13.62
N ILE A 274 -19.56 14.82 12.58
CA ILE A 274 -18.79 16.05 12.40
C ILE A 274 -19.22 16.72 11.11
N PHE A 275 -20.07 17.73 11.25
CA PHE A 275 -20.51 18.55 10.12
C PHE A 275 -19.50 19.63 9.82
N VAL A 276 -19.12 19.75 8.54
CA VAL A 276 -18.26 20.83 8.07
C VAL A 276 -19.00 21.61 7.02
N GLU A 277 -19.50 22.78 7.42
CA GLU A 277 -20.30 23.67 6.58
C GLU A 277 -19.39 24.47 5.63
N GLY A 278 -19.68 24.42 4.34
CA GLY A 278 -18.83 24.88 3.23
C GLY A 278 -19.35 26.15 2.53
N HIS A 279 -19.61 27.25 3.23
CA HIS A 279 -20.08 28.54 2.67
C HIS A 279 -21.41 28.40 1.91
N SER A 280 -22.41 27.82 2.55
CA SER A 280 -23.76 27.66 2.00
C SER A 280 -24.43 29.00 1.79
N GLN A 281 -25.32 29.04 0.82
CA GLN A 281 -26.18 30.19 0.54
C GLN A 281 -27.63 29.99 1.06
N ASP A 282 -27.91 28.78 1.53
CA ASP A 282 -29.18 28.40 2.17
C ASP A 282 -29.03 28.29 3.71
N GLU A 283 -30.06 27.79 4.38
CA GLU A 283 -30.08 27.66 5.83
C GLU A 283 -29.30 26.41 6.35
N THR A 284 -28.36 25.84 5.59
CA THR A 284 -27.63 24.61 5.99
C THR A 284 -27.01 24.73 7.37
N TYR A 285 -26.27 25.83 7.64
CA TYR A 285 -25.63 26.04 8.96
C TYR A 285 -26.63 26.07 10.10
N ALA A 286 -27.66 26.95 10.00
CA ALA A 286 -28.68 27.09 11.03
C ALA A 286 -29.50 25.81 11.24
N THR A 287 -29.68 25.01 10.17
CA THR A 287 -30.39 23.74 10.27
C THR A 287 -29.54 22.72 11.02
N ILE A 288 -28.22 22.61 10.73
CA ILE A 288 -27.32 21.72 11.50
C ILE A 288 -27.33 22.11 12.97
N GLU A 289 -27.22 23.40 13.31
CA GLU A 289 -27.22 23.88 14.68
C GLU A 289 -28.51 23.51 15.40
N ARG A 290 -29.68 23.66 14.79
CA ARG A 290 -30.98 23.24 15.32
C ARG A 290 -31.05 21.73 15.55
N GLU A 291 -30.60 20.92 14.57
CA GLU A 291 -30.67 19.47 14.71
C GLU A 291 -29.72 18.93 15.77
N ILE A 292 -28.53 19.53 15.95
CA ILE A 292 -27.65 19.21 17.07
C ILE A 292 -28.34 19.45 18.41
N ALA A 293 -29.03 20.59 18.54
CA ALA A 293 -29.76 20.92 19.77
C ALA A 293 -30.97 19.98 20.01
N ALA A 294 -31.62 19.51 18.93
CA ALA A 294 -32.73 18.57 18.99
C ALA A 294 -32.32 17.14 19.33
N HIS A 295 -31.06 16.76 19.02
CA HIS A 295 -30.54 15.41 19.20
C HIS A 295 -29.33 15.34 20.15
N PRO A 296 -29.46 15.77 21.44
CA PRO A 296 -28.34 15.87 22.39
C PRO A 296 -27.70 14.51 22.72
N ALA A 297 -28.37 13.40 22.45
CA ALA A 297 -27.85 12.04 22.62
C ALA A 297 -26.84 11.65 21.58
N ILE A 298 -26.79 12.31 20.42
CA ILE A 298 -25.87 12.04 19.34
C ILE A 298 -24.70 13.02 19.45
N PRO A 299 -23.49 12.55 19.82
CA PRO A 299 -22.33 13.44 19.87
C PRO A 299 -22.09 14.08 18.51
N SER A 300 -22.22 15.40 18.44
CA SER A 300 -22.16 16.12 17.17
C SER A 300 -21.34 17.39 17.30
N LEU A 301 -20.59 17.73 16.23
CA LEU A 301 -19.77 18.93 16.12
C LEU A 301 -20.09 19.65 14.81
N LEU A 302 -20.29 20.96 14.88
CA LEU A 302 -20.44 21.82 13.70
C LEU A 302 -19.21 22.70 13.55
N LEU A 303 -18.57 22.61 12.40
CA LEU A 303 -17.40 23.40 12.01
C LEU A 303 -17.74 24.27 10.79
N ARG A 304 -17.20 25.49 10.76
CA ARG A 304 -17.19 26.32 9.55
C ARG A 304 -15.89 26.15 8.79
N GLN A 305 -16.02 25.82 7.52
CA GLN A 305 -14.87 25.74 6.63
C GLN A 305 -14.22 27.12 6.44
N THR A 306 -12.88 27.18 6.51
CA THR A 306 -12.13 28.40 6.25
C THR A 306 -11.61 28.47 4.84
N GLY A 307 -11.31 27.33 4.24
CA GLY A 307 -10.87 27.17 2.85
C GLY A 307 -12.02 26.94 1.88
N ILE A 308 -11.75 26.34 0.74
CA ILE A 308 -12.71 26.09 -0.32
C ILE A 308 -12.64 24.64 -0.79
N GLY A 309 -13.82 24.05 -1.02
CA GLY A 309 -13.95 22.73 -1.65
C GLY A 309 -14.01 21.57 -0.64
N LYS A 310 -14.42 20.40 -1.15
CA LYS A 310 -14.65 19.20 -0.33
C LYS A 310 -13.39 18.71 0.38
N ALA A 311 -12.22 18.80 -0.27
CA ALA A 311 -10.94 18.38 0.31
C ALA A 311 -10.61 19.13 1.60
N ASP A 312 -10.78 20.44 1.62
CA ASP A 312 -10.53 21.27 2.79
C ASP A 312 -11.53 20.95 3.93
N ALA A 313 -12.82 20.83 3.59
CA ALA A 313 -13.84 20.42 4.56
C ALA A 313 -13.54 19.08 5.23
N MET A 314 -13.13 18.08 4.44
CA MET A 314 -12.77 16.75 4.95
C MET A 314 -11.54 16.80 5.87
N ARG A 315 -10.50 17.55 5.47
CA ARG A 315 -9.27 17.73 6.29
C ARG A 315 -9.60 18.39 7.64
N LEU A 316 -10.45 19.41 7.62
CA LEU A 316 -10.90 20.09 8.83
C LEU A 316 -11.69 19.15 9.74
N GLY A 317 -12.64 18.38 9.18
CA GLY A 317 -13.41 17.40 9.92
C GLY A 317 -12.54 16.30 10.54
N PHE A 318 -11.62 15.72 9.77
CA PHE A 318 -10.71 14.69 10.25
C PHE A 318 -9.72 15.19 11.31
N ALA A 319 -9.32 16.46 11.26
CA ALA A 319 -8.48 17.08 12.30
C ALA A 319 -9.16 17.17 13.65
N HIS A 320 -10.51 17.25 13.68
CA HIS A 320 -11.32 17.33 14.91
C HIS A 320 -11.93 15.97 15.32
N ALA A 321 -11.72 14.93 14.50
CA ALA A 321 -12.28 13.61 14.75
C ALA A 321 -11.60 12.90 15.94
N GLY A 322 -12.42 12.46 16.91
CA GLY A 322 -11.98 11.72 18.10
C GLY A 322 -12.03 10.20 17.95
N GLY A 323 -12.79 9.67 16.97
CA GLY A 323 -12.99 8.25 16.77
C GLY A 323 -11.76 7.50 16.24
N ASP A 324 -11.71 6.20 16.49
CA ASP A 324 -10.65 5.32 15.99
C ASP A 324 -10.76 5.07 14.48
N ILE A 325 -12.00 5.11 13.98
CA ILE A 325 -12.36 4.95 12.57
C ILE A 325 -12.91 6.27 12.05
N LEU A 326 -12.40 6.67 10.88
CA LEU A 326 -12.86 7.85 10.15
C LEU A 326 -13.71 7.40 8.95
N MET A 327 -14.89 7.98 8.82
CA MET A 327 -15.81 7.75 7.70
C MET A 327 -16.21 9.07 7.05
N ILE A 328 -16.42 9.04 5.76
CA ILE A 328 -16.99 10.17 4.99
C ILE A 328 -18.41 9.80 4.58
N LEU A 329 -19.34 10.68 4.88
CA LEU A 329 -20.72 10.63 4.39
C LEU A 329 -21.02 11.92 3.63
N ASP A 330 -21.33 11.82 2.33
CA ASP A 330 -21.80 12.97 1.57
C ASP A 330 -23.20 13.38 2.06
N ALA A 331 -23.40 14.68 2.34
CA ALA A 331 -24.64 15.20 2.88
C ALA A 331 -25.85 15.08 1.93
N ASP A 332 -25.61 14.75 0.65
CA ASP A 332 -26.66 14.55 -0.35
C ASP A 332 -27.39 13.19 -0.25
N LEU A 333 -26.94 12.33 0.67
CA LEU A 333 -27.51 11.00 0.96
C LEU A 333 -27.65 10.07 -0.24
N THR A 334 -26.90 10.33 -1.31
CA THR A 334 -26.86 9.46 -2.50
C THR A 334 -26.27 8.08 -2.20
N VAL A 335 -25.43 7.98 -1.16
CA VAL A 335 -25.07 6.72 -0.48
C VAL A 335 -25.88 6.66 0.81
N PRO A 336 -26.73 5.64 0.99
CA PRO A 336 -27.58 5.53 2.19
C PRO A 336 -26.73 5.40 3.46
N PRO A 337 -26.99 6.22 4.52
CA PRO A 337 -26.29 6.08 5.81
C PRO A 337 -26.40 4.68 6.42
N GLN A 338 -27.49 3.98 6.16
CA GLN A 338 -27.71 2.59 6.60
C GLN A 338 -26.68 1.59 6.04
N ASP A 339 -25.92 1.95 5.00
CA ASP A 339 -24.81 1.15 4.47
C ASP A 339 -23.51 1.30 5.28
N LEU A 340 -23.36 2.36 6.10
CA LEU A 340 -22.14 2.62 6.89
C LEU A 340 -21.72 1.45 7.79
N PRO A 341 -22.62 0.70 8.45
CA PRO A 341 -22.23 -0.47 9.22
C PRO A 341 -21.55 -1.58 8.40
N ARG A 342 -21.79 -1.65 7.10
CA ARG A 342 -21.10 -2.60 6.21
C ARG A 342 -19.62 -2.22 6.06
N PHE A 343 -19.33 -0.92 5.94
CA PHE A 343 -17.97 -0.39 5.88
C PHE A 343 -17.25 -0.59 7.22
N TYR A 344 -17.95 -0.29 8.33
CA TYR A 344 -17.44 -0.53 9.68
C TYR A 344 -17.02 -2.01 9.85
N ARG A 345 -17.91 -2.94 9.56
CA ARG A 345 -17.63 -4.37 9.66
C ARG A 345 -16.50 -4.83 8.72
N ALA A 346 -16.44 -4.29 7.50
CA ALA A 346 -15.36 -4.61 6.57
C ALA A 346 -13.99 -4.16 7.09
N LEU A 347 -13.92 -2.98 7.74
CA LEU A 347 -12.69 -2.48 8.34
C LEU A 347 -12.33 -3.26 9.62
N CYS A 348 -13.28 -3.50 10.52
CA CYS A 348 -13.08 -4.24 11.78
C CYS A 348 -12.71 -5.71 11.55
N SER A 349 -13.27 -6.35 10.51
CA SER A 349 -12.84 -7.69 10.08
C SER A 349 -11.50 -7.68 9.35
N ARG A 350 -10.87 -6.51 9.21
CA ARG A 350 -9.56 -6.27 8.57
C ARG A 350 -9.45 -6.83 7.15
N LYS A 351 -10.56 -7.00 6.44
CA LYS A 351 -10.56 -7.35 5.01
C LYS A 351 -9.78 -6.36 4.18
N GLY A 352 -9.83 -5.06 4.56
CA GLY A 352 -9.01 -3.98 4.04
C GLY A 352 -8.54 -3.06 5.16
N GLU A 353 -7.57 -2.21 4.84
CA GLU A 353 -7.11 -1.11 5.70
C GLU A 353 -7.67 0.24 5.24
N PHE A 354 -8.15 0.26 4.00
CA PHE A 354 -8.88 1.36 3.38
C PHE A 354 -10.08 0.78 2.63
N ILE A 355 -11.30 1.14 3.04
CA ILE A 355 -12.53 0.67 2.38
C ILE A 355 -13.06 1.80 1.50
N ASN A 356 -13.16 1.52 0.21
CA ASN A 356 -13.62 2.44 -0.82
C ASN A 356 -15.03 2.10 -1.25
N GLY A 357 -15.95 3.05 -1.19
CA GLY A 357 -17.31 2.87 -1.73
C GLY A 357 -17.30 2.77 -3.25
N VAL A 358 -18.15 1.92 -3.82
CA VAL A 358 -18.25 1.73 -5.28
C VAL A 358 -19.71 1.73 -5.71
N ARG A 359 -20.05 2.69 -6.57
CA ARG A 359 -21.40 2.91 -7.13
C ARG A 359 -21.66 2.10 -8.40
N LEU A 360 -20.60 1.65 -9.08
CA LEU A 360 -20.63 1.13 -10.45
C LEU A 360 -20.92 -0.38 -10.55
N VAL A 361 -21.26 -1.04 -9.45
CA VAL A 361 -21.47 -2.51 -9.38
C VAL A 361 -22.94 -2.86 -9.46
N TYR A 362 -23.78 -2.17 -8.68
CA TYR A 362 -25.22 -2.42 -8.69
C TYR A 362 -25.93 -1.56 -9.74
N PRO A 363 -27.11 -2.01 -10.23
CA PRO A 363 -27.95 -1.16 -11.05
C PRO A 363 -28.26 0.16 -10.31
N MET A 364 -28.00 1.27 -10.97
CA MET A 364 -28.31 2.60 -10.47
C MET A 364 -29.74 3.00 -10.86
N GLU A 365 -30.35 3.88 -10.10
CA GLU A 365 -31.59 4.52 -10.47
C GLU A 365 -31.42 5.29 -11.79
N ARG A 366 -32.48 5.39 -12.58
CA ARG A 366 -32.38 5.79 -14.01
C ARG A 366 -31.70 7.14 -14.26
N GLU A 367 -31.82 8.07 -13.32
CA GLU A 367 -31.23 9.42 -13.44
C GLU A 367 -29.97 9.64 -12.57
N ALA A 368 -29.60 8.64 -11.76
CA ALA A 368 -28.46 8.76 -10.84
C ALA A 368 -27.11 8.98 -11.54
N MET A 369 -26.93 8.45 -12.76
CA MET A 369 -25.70 8.68 -13.53
C MET A 369 -25.96 8.63 -15.04
N ARG A 370 -25.54 9.68 -15.74
CA ARG A 370 -25.64 9.76 -17.22
C ARG A 370 -24.64 8.80 -17.90
N PRO A 371 -24.96 8.23 -19.09
CA PRO A 371 -24.13 7.22 -19.76
C PRO A 371 -22.67 7.63 -20.00
N LEU A 372 -22.42 8.88 -20.40
CA LEU A 372 -21.06 9.41 -20.60
C LEU A 372 -20.25 9.49 -19.29
N ASN A 373 -20.91 9.79 -18.16
CA ASN A 373 -20.24 9.80 -16.86
C ASN A 373 -19.89 8.37 -16.44
N PHE A 374 -20.75 7.39 -16.73
CA PHE A 374 -20.46 5.98 -16.49
C PHE A 374 -19.23 5.51 -17.28
N LEU A 375 -19.17 5.81 -18.57
CA LEU A 375 -18.04 5.44 -19.42
C LEU A 375 -16.73 6.10 -18.94
N GLY A 376 -16.79 7.39 -18.61
CA GLY A 376 -15.66 8.13 -18.05
C GLY A 376 -15.18 7.52 -16.73
N ASN A 377 -16.09 7.21 -15.81
CA ASN A 377 -15.74 6.56 -14.55
C ASN A 377 -15.10 5.17 -14.75
N LYS A 378 -15.57 4.38 -15.71
CA LYS A 378 -14.94 3.07 -16.06
C LYS A 378 -13.52 3.25 -16.60
N PHE A 379 -13.31 4.24 -17.48
CA PHE A 379 -11.97 4.55 -17.98
C PHE A 379 -11.01 4.93 -16.83
N PHE A 380 -11.41 5.88 -15.97
CA PHE A 380 -10.60 6.29 -14.83
C PHE A 380 -10.38 5.16 -13.81
N SER A 381 -11.39 4.32 -13.59
CA SER A 381 -11.27 3.12 -12.75
C SER A 381 -10.15 2.18 -13.24
N LEU A 382 -10.14 1.86 -14.53
CA LEU A 382 -9.10 1.03 -15.14
C LEU A 382 -7.73 1.70 -15.06
N ALA A 383 -7.65 2.99 -15.37
CA ALA A 383 -6.40 3.76 -15.32
C ALA A 383 -5.82 3.77 -13.88
N PHE A 384 -6.63 4.08 -12.87
CA PHE A 384 -6.16 4.12 -11.48
C PHE A 384 -5.86 2.73 -10.92
N SER A 385 -6.63 1.69 -11.27
CA SER A 385 -6.32 0.32 -10.87
C SER A 385 -4.93 -0.10 -11.40
N TRP A 386 -4.64 0.20 -12.67
CA TRP A 386 -3.34 -0.06 -13.27
C TRP A 386 -2.22 0.76 -12.63
N LEU A 387 -2.45 2.06 -12.37
CA LEU A 387 -1.47 2.97 -11.78
C LEU A 387 -1.10 2.56 -10.34
N LEU A 388 -2.09 2.21 -9.54
CA LEU A 388 -1.93 1.91 -8.12
C LEU A 388 -1.57 0.44 -7.84
N GLY A 389 -1.78 -0.44 -8.83
CA GLY A 389 -1.51 -1.89 -8.70
C GLY A 389 -2.46 -2.60 -7.74
N GLN A 390 -3.62 -2.00 -7.46
CA GLN A 390 -4.73 -2.59 -6.70
C GLN A 390 -6.06 -2.26 -7.39
N PRO A 391 -7.07 -3.14 -7.33
CA PRO A 391 -8.39 -2.85 -7.92
C PRO A 391 -9.04 -1.63 -7.28
N ILE A 392 -9.43 -0.63 -8.08
CA ILE A 392 -10.22 0.53 -7.67
C ILE A 392 -11.30 0.76 -8.72
N LYS A 393 -12.53 0.39 -8.42
CA LYS A 393 -13.63 0.44 -9.37
C LYS A 393 -14.36 1.78 -9.43
N ASP A 394 -14.23 2.61 -8.40
CA ASP A 394 -14.83 3.95 -8.35
C ASP A 394 -13.94 4.90 -7.55
N THR A 395 -13.41 5.91 -8.18
CA THR A 395 -12.54 6.92 -7.55
C THR A 395 -13.30 8.11 -6.99
N LEU A 396 -14.55 8.30 -7.42
CA LEU A 396 -15.37 9.48 -7.11
C LEU A 396 -16.55 9.18 -6.17
N CYS A 397 -16.64 7.96 -5.61
CA CYS A 397 -17.57 7.71 -4.51
C CYS A 397 -17.05 8.41 -3.25
N GLY A 398 -17.84 9.30 -2.66
CA GLY A 398 -17.41 10.06 -1.49
C GLY A 398 -17.21 9.20 -0.23
N THR A 399 -17.88 8.06 -0.13
CA THR A 399 -17.77 7.20 1.06
C THR A 399 -16.45 6.47 1.09
N LYS A 400 -15.59 6.85 2.02
CA LYS A 400 -14.30 6.25 2.29
C LYS A 400 -14.15 6.04 3.79
N VAL A 401 -13.58 4.88 4.16
CA VAL A 401 -13.47 4.49 5.56
C VAL A 401 -12.07 3.93 5.81
N LEU A 402 -11.43 4.43 6.86
CA LEU A 402 -10.07 4.03 7.23
C LEU A 402 -9.83 4.23 8.73
N TRP A 403 -8.77 3.64 9.25
CA TRP A 403 -8.33 3.89 10.61
C TRP A 403 -7.73 5.29 10.76
N ARG A 404 -8.02 5.99 11.87
CA ARG A 404 -7.42 7.30 12.17
C ARG A 404 -5.89 7.26 12.18
N LYS A 405 -5.29 6.18 12.69
CA LYS A 405 -3.83 5.98 12.65
C LYS A 405 -3.27 5.93 11.23
N ASP A 406 -3.99 5.29 10.30
CA ASP A 406 -3.58 5.20 8.90
C ASP A 406 -3.76 6.54 8.20
N TYR A 407 -4.83 7.28 8.51
CA TYR A 407 -5.01 8.67 8.07
C TYR A 407 -3.87 9.58 8.56
N ASN A 408 -3.48 9.50 9.83
CA ASN A 408 -2.35 10.27 10.37
C ASN A 408 -1.04 9.95 9.63
N SER A 409 -0.85 8.69 9.25
CA SER A 409 0.27 8.26 8.41
C SER A 409 0.19 8.82 6.98
N ILE A 410 -0.99 8.95 6.40
CA ILE A 410 -1.22 9.62 5.12
C ILE A 410 -0.86 11.10 5.22
N VAL A 411 -1.34 11.79 6.26
CA VAL A 411 -1.07 13.22 6.50
C VAL A 411 0.42 13.49 6.64
N SER A 412 1.14 12.70 7.42
CA SER A 412 2.59 12.87 7.60
C SER A 412 3.40 12.68 6.31
N ASN A 413 2.85 11.96 5.33
CA ASN A 413 3.46 11.71 4.03
C ASN A 413 2.90 12.58 2.88
N ARG A 414 1.96 13.48 3.17
CA ARG A 414 1.28 14.31 2.16
C ARG A 414 2.25 15.16 1.34
N ALA A 415 3.34 15.64 1.93
CA ALA A 415 4.37 16.40 1.23
C ALA A 415 4.94 15.66 0.00
N TYR A 416 4.86 14.33 -0.05
CA TYR A 416 5.30 13.56 -1.21
C TYR A 416 4.51 13.89 -2.47
N PHE A 417 3.19 14.11 -2.36
CA PHE A 417 2.33 14.46 -3.50
C PHE A 417 2.17 15.98 -3.68
N GLY A 418 2.30 16.76 -2.61
CA GLY A 418 2.00 18.19 -2.59
C GLY A 418 0.51 18.48 -2.45
N ASP A 419 0.11 19.75 -2.53
CA ASP A 419 -1.29 20.17 -2.49
C ASP A 419 -1.86 20.16 -3.92
N PHE A 420 -2.57 19.09 -4.27
CA PHE A 420 -2.98 18.81 -5.64
C PHE A 420 -4.46 18.45 -5.77
N ASP A 421 -5.12 17.99 -4.69
CA ASP A 421 -6.43 17.35 -4.77
C ASP A 421 -7.57 18.28 -4.33
N PRO A 422 -8.39 18.75 -5.28
CA PRO A 422 -9.56 19.56 -4.96
C PRO A 422 -10.78 18.73 -4.51
N PHE A 423 -10.76 17.40 -4.73
CA PHE A 423 -11.88 16.52 -4.38
C PHE A 423 -11.74 15.93 -2.97
N GLY A 424 -10.51 15.79 -2.45
CA GLY A 424 -10.21 15.12 -1.19
C GLY A 424 -10.16 13.59 -1.26
N ASP A 425 -10.65 13.02 -2.34
CA ASP A 425 -10.70 11.57 -2.56
C ASP A 425 -9.33 11.00 -2.95
N PHE A 426 -8.58 11.73 -3.79
CA PHE A 426 -7.30 11.28 -4.33
C PHE A 426 -6.16 11.39 -3.32
N ASP A 427 -6.19 12.38 -2.44
CA ASP A 427 -5.25 12.50 -1.33
C ASP A 427 -5.27 11.22 -0.47
N LEU A 428 -6.47 10.72 -0.18
CA LEU A 428 -6.66 9.49 0.59
C LEU A 428 -6.25 8.24 -0.20
N ILE A 429 -6.71 8.09 -1.45
CA ILE A 429 -6.44 6.91 -2.29
C ILE A 429 -4.94 6.81 -2.60
N PHE A 430 -4.29 7.91 -2.99
CA PHE A 430 -2.86 7.91 -3.32
C PHE A 430 -2.01 7.74 -2.07
N GLY A 431 -2.41 8.36 -0.96
CA GLY A 431 -1.79 8.16 0.34
C GLY A 431 -1.85 6.71 0.78
N ALA A 432 -3.02 6.07 0.69
CA ALA A 432 -3.20 4.65 1.00
C ALA A 432 -2.33 3.76 0.11
N ALA A 433 -2.30 4.01 -1.21
CA ALA A 433 -1.47 3.26 -2.14
C ALA A 433 0.04 3.44 -1.87
N LYS A 434 0.50 4.66 -1.54
CA LYS A 434 1.89 4.96 -1.19
C LYS A 434 2.33 4.24 0.09
N LEU A 435 1.43 4.11 1.06
CA LEU A 435 1.65 3.38 2.31
C LEU A 435 1.48 1.86 2.16
N ASN A 436 1.20 1.37 0.96
CA ASN A 436 0.87 -0.03 0.71
C ASN A 436 -0.27 -0.54 1.59
N LEU A 437 -1.29 0.30 1.87
CA LEU A 437 -2.49 -0.16 2.55
C LEU A 437 -3.29 -1.07 1.63
N LYS A 438 -3.90 -2.12 2.18
CA LYS A 438 -4.83 -2.96 1.43
C LYS A 438 -6.13 -2.20 1.20
N ILE A 439 -6.40 -1.87 -0.07
CA ILE A 439 -7.62 -1.17 -0.51
C ILE A 439 -8.66 -2.22 -0.89
N ILE A 440 -9.89 -2.07 -0.38
CA ILE A 440 -11.02 -2.93 -0.71
C ILE A 440 -12.19 -2.09 -1.19
N ASP A 441 -12.74 -2.46 -2.33
CA ASP A 441 -13.95 -1.87 -2.88
C ASP A 441 -15.21 -2.51 -2.27
N LEU A 442 -16.10 -1.68 -1.70
CA LEU A 442 -17.38 -2.11 -1.15
C LEU A 442 -18.53 -1.55 -1.98
N PRO A 443 -19.29 -2.41 -2.70
CA PRO A 443 -20.41 -1.96 -3.52
C PRO A 443 -21.53 -1.36 -2.68
N VAL A 444 -22.06 -0.21 -3.15
CA VAL A 444 -23.21 0.50 -2.59
C VAL A 444 -24.29 0.70 -3.65
N ARG A 445 -25.56 0.76 -3.22
CA ARG A 445 -26.65 1.21 -4.10
C ARG A 445 -26.68 2.73 -4.14
N TYR A 446 -26.42 3.29 -5.29
CA TYR A 446 -26.40 4.74 -5.51
C TYR A 446 -27.82 5.22 -5.82
N ARG A 447 -28.34 6.11 -4.99
CA ARG A 447 -29.68 6.70 -5.10
C ARG A 447 -29.63 8.04 -5.81
N GLU A 448 -30.80 8.44 -6.33
CA GLU A 448 -30.96 9.80 -6.84
C GLU A 448 -30.95 10.81 -5.69
N ARG A 449 -30.43 11.98 -5.95
CA ARG A 449 -30.42 13.09 -5.01
C ARG A 449 -31.84 13.62 -4.83
N THR A 450 -32.25 13.78 -3.59
CA THR A 450 -33.60 14.26 -3.23
C THR A 450 -33.66 15.78 -3.05
N TYR A 451 -32.53 16.45 -2.73
CA TYR A 451 -32.44 17.87 -2.47
C TYR A 451 -31.17 18.46 -3.12
N GLY A 452 -31.23 19.74 -3.53
CA GLY A 452 -30.12 20.48 -4.07
C GLY A 452 -29.76 20.14 -5.54
N THR A 453 -28.73 20.76 -6.05
CA THR A 453 -28.23 20.58 -7.43
C THR A 453 -26.80 20.06 -7.45
N THR A 454 -26.44 19.32 -8.49
CA THR A 454 -25.08 18.81 -8.65
C THR A 454 -24.12 19.94 -9.06
N ASN A 455 -23.02 20.08 -8.33
CA ASN A 455 -21.94 21.05 -8.61
C ASN A 455 -20.90 20.51 -9.62
N ILE A 456 -21.16 19.40 -10.31
CA ILE A 456 -20.19 18.74 -11.19
C ILE A 456 -20.25 19.32 -12.61
N SER A 457 -19.17 20.05 -12.99
CA SER A 457 -18.90 20.45 -14.38
C SER A 457 -18.09 19.36 -15.08
N ARG A 458 -18.68 18.67 -16.08
CA ARG A 458 -18.11 17.48 -16.74
C ARG A 458 -16.71 17.72 -17.31
N TRP A 459 -16.57 18.78 -18.12
CA TRP A 459 -15.31 19.08 -18.81
C TRP A 459 -14.22 19.51 -17.84
N LYS A 460 -14.55 20.37 -16.87
CA LYS A 460 -13.60 20.85 -15.87
C LYS A 460 -13.13 19.70 -14.98
N HIS A 461 -14.05 18.86 -14.49
CA HIS A 461 -13.70 17.74 -13.62
C HIS A 461 -13.03 16.58 -14.40
N GLY A 462 -13.42 16.32 -15.66
CA GLY A 462 -12.73 15.35 -16.52
C GLY A 462 -11.26 15.71 -16.76
N TRP A 463 -10.98 17.00 -17.03
CA TRP A 463 -9.61 17.50 -17.16
C TRP A 463 -8.80 17.36 -15.86
N LEU A 464 -9.46 17.62 -14.74
CA LEU A 464 -8.86 17.50 -13.43
C LEU A 464 -8.50 16.05 -13.09
N LEU A 465 -9.41 15.11 -13.40
CA LEU A 465 -9.13 13.67 -13.27
C LEU A 465 -7.95 13.23 -14.14
N LEU A 466 -7.81 13.75 -15.35
CA LEU A 466 -6.65 13.47 -16.20
C LEU A 466 -5.35 13.98 -15.58
N LYS A 467 -5.37 15.16 -14.92
CA LYS A 467 -4.22 15.65 -14.14
C LYS A 467 -3.88 14.70 -12.99
N MET A 468 -4.89 14.11 -12.32
CA MET A 468 -4.65 13.11 -11.26
C MET A 468 -4.02 11.82 -11.82
N VAL A 469 -4.45 11.37 -13.00
CA VAL A 469 -3.81 10.24 -13.71
C VAL A 469 -2.34 10.53 -13.99
N LEU A 470 -2.02 11.73 -14.51
CA LEU A 470 -0.64 12.13 -14.79
C LEU A 470 0.21 12.22 -13.50
N LEU A 471 -0.36 12.75 -12.42
CA LEU A 471 0.32 12.81 -11.14
C LEU A 471 0.62 11.40 -10.59
N ALA A 472 -0.38 10.51 -10.58
CA ALA A 472 -0.21 9.12 -10.16
C ALA A 472 0.80 8.38 -11.03
N ALA A 473 0.77 8.60 -12.35
CA ALA A 473 1.76 8.03 -13.27
C ALA A 473 3.19 8.43 -12.85
N ARG A 474 3.43 9.70 -12.60
CA ARG A 474 4.76 10.22 -12.26
C ARG A 474 5.23 9.83 -10.85
N ARG A 475 4.31 9.82 -9.87
CA ARG A 475 4.64 9.67 -8.45
C ARG A 475 4.48 8.24 -7.90
N ILE A 476 3.75 7.38 -8.60
CA ILE A 476 3.44 6.02 -8.13
C ILE A 476 3.90 4.96 -9.14
N LYS A 477 3.57 5.10 -10.43
CA LYS A 477 3.79 4.03 -11.41
C LYS A 477 5.18 4.07 -12.03
N PHE A 478 5.62 5.23 -12.45
CA PHE A 478 6.89 5.44 -13.15
C PHE A 478 7.94 6.08 -12.22
N ILE A 479 8.11 5.47 -11.06
CA ILE A 479 9.13 5.85 -10.06
C ILE A 479 10.50 5.34 -10.45
#